data_aa8e6299ed77cc64c75350e8bddbe3ae
#
_entry.id   aa8e6299ed77cc64c75350e8bddbe3ae
#
_cell.length_a   1.000
_cell.length_b   1.000
_cell.length_c   1.000
_cell.angle_alpha   90.00
_cell.angle_beta   90.00
_cell.angle_gamma   90.00
#
_symmetry.space_group_name_H-M   'P 1'
#
loop_
_entity.id
_entity.type
_entity.pdbx_description
1 polymer ?
#
loop_
_entity_poly.entity_id
_entity_poly.type
_entity_poly.pdbx_seq_one_letter_code
_entity_poly.pdbx_strand_id
1 'polypeptide(L)'
;MTSAAVPTVFVIDDDDLVRTAIQGMLKSVGLRSETFGTPQEFLRSKRSDGPSCLVLDVRLPGVNGLDFQRELADAGIRIPVIFITGHGDIPMSVKAMKSGAVEFLTKPFRDQDLLDAIHQASPPFLAASG
;
A
#
# COMPACT_ATOMS: atom_id res chain seq x y z
N MET A 1 8.68 29.35 -2.56
CA MET A 1 8.87 27.99 -3.01
C MET A 1 7.70 27.11 -2.58
N THR A 2 7.11 26.52 -3.51
CA THR A 2 6.08 25.55 -3.21
C THR A 2 6.74 24.28 -2.73
N SER A 3 6.41 23.84 -1.56
CA SER A 3 6.84 22.53 -1.16
C SER A 3 6.12 21.52 -2.06
N ALA A 4 6.88 20.79 -2.84
CA ALA A 4 6.30 19.67 -3.54
C ALA A 4 5.74 18.71 -2.48
N ALA A 5 4.54 18.19 -2.72
CA ALA A 5 3.98 17.21 -1.82
C ALA A 5 4.89 15.99 -1.78
N VAL A 6 5.24 15.54 -0.58
CA VAL A 6 6.13 14.41 -0.39
C VAL A 6 5.38 13.12 -0.71
N PRO A 7 5.93 12.25 -1.58
CA PRO A 7 5.30 10.95 -1.83
C PRO A 7 5.21 10.15 -0.55
N THR A 8 4.06 9.53 -0.31
CA THR A 8 3.79 8.78 0.91
C THR A 8 3.27 7.39 0.59
N VAL A 9 3.83 6.39 1.27
CA VAL A 9 3.32 5.01 1.19
C VAL A 9 2.43 4.78 2.41
N PHE A 10 1.17 4.47 2.16
CA PHE A 10 0.24 4.10 3.22
C PHE A 10 0.24 2.59 3.36
N VAL A 11 0.21 2.10 4.59
CA VAL A 11 0.21 0.66 4.87
C VAL A 11 -0.95 0.32 5.78
N ILE A 12 -1.78 -0.62 5.37
CA ILE A 12 -2.85 -1.15 6.21
C ILE A 12 -2.61 -2.65 6.41
N ASP A 13 -2.29 -3.03 7.64
CA ASP A 13 -2.06 -4.41 8.04
C ASP A 13 -2.35 -4.50 9.54
N ASP A 14 -3.08 -5.52 9.97
CA ASP A 14 -3.43 -5.66 11.38
C ASP A 14 -2.27 -6.17 12.24
N ASP A 15 -1.21 -6.67 11.61
CA ASP A 15 -0.03 -7.18 12.33
C ASP A 15 0.97 -6.05 12.58
N ASP A 16 1.18 -5.72 13.86
CA ASP A 16 2.12 -4.72 14.30
C ASP A 16 3.54 -4.96 13.78
N LEU A 17 3.96 -6.21 13.79
CA LEU A 17 5.33 -6.55 13.38
C LEU A 17 5.52 -6.28 11.89
N VAL A 18 4.51 -6.59 11.09
CA VAL A 18 4.57 -6.33 9.65
C VAL A 18 4.61 -4.81 9.39
N ARG A 19 3.75 -4.05 10.07
CA ARG A 19 3.74 -2.60 9.91
C ARG A 19 5.09 -1.99 10.28
N THR A 20 5.64 -2.39 11.41
CA THR A 20 6.92 -1.87 11.89
C THR A 20 8.06 -2.22 10.91
N ALA A 21 8.08 -3.45 10.41
CA ALA A 21 9.09 -3.89 9.48
C ALA A 21 9.03 -3.10 8.17
N ILE A 22 7.85 -2.93 7.63
CA ILE A 22 7.67 -2.17 6.38
C ILE A 22 8.06 -0.71 6.59
N GLN A 23 7.61 -0.10 7.67
CA GLN A 23 7.92 1.29 7.98
C GLN A 23 9.42 1.51 8.11
N GLY A 24 10.11 0.63 8.81
CA GLY A 24 11.56 0.72 8.96
C GLY A 24 12.30 0.57 7.64
N MET A 25 11.87 -0.36 6.82
CA MET A 25 12.47 -0.57 5.51
C MET A 25 12.29 0.65 4.61
N LEU A 26 11.09 1.21 4.57
CA LEU A 26 10.81 2.40 3.76
C LEU A 26 11.62 3.60 4.24
N LYS A 27 11.71 3.77 5.55
CA LYS A 27 12.53 4.84 6.13
C LYS A 27 14.00 4.71 5.72
N SER A 28 14.51 3.48 5.68
CA SER A 28 15.92 3.23 5.35
C SER A 28 16.26 3.64 3.91
N VAL A 29 15.28 3.72 3.03
CA VAL A 29 15.50 4.17 1.65
C VAL A 29 14.93 5.58 1.39
N GLY A 30 14.61 6.31 2.45
CA GLY A 30 14.18 7.69 2.33
C GLY A 30 12.72 7.88 1.92
N LEU A 31 11.90 6.85 2.02
CA LEU A 31 10.48 6.95 1.71
C LEU A 31 9.66 7.20 2.97
N ARG A 32 8.71 8.11 2.85
CA ARG A 32 7.77 8.42 3.92
C ARG A 32 6.66 7.38 3.95
N SER A 33 6.25 6.97 5.14
CA SER A 33 5.15 6.02 5.29
C SER A 33 4.25 6.42 6.44
N GLU A 34 2.98 6.02 6.34
CA GLU A 34 2.02 6.09 7.43
C GLU A 34 1.33 4.74 7.52
N THR A 35 1.23 4.20 8.72
CA THR A 35 0.74 2.84 8.93
C THR A 35 -0.55 2.84 9.73
N PHE A 36 -1.43 1.89 9.43
CA PHE A 36 -2.74 1.77 10.06
C PHE A 36 -3.04 0.30 10.33
N GLY A 37 -3.69 0.03 11.45
CA GLY A 37 -4.10 -1.31 11.80
C GLY A 37 -5.42 -1.73 11.17
N THR A 38 -6.24 -0.75 10.75
CA THR A 38 -7.56 -1.00 10.17
C THR A 38 -7.82 -0.07 8.99
N PRO A 39 -8.69 -0.49 8.05
CA PRO A 39 -9.14 0.40 6.97
C PRO A 39 -9.83 1.66 7.49
N GLN A 40 -10.56 1.57 8.58
CA GLN A 40 -11.28 2.71 9.15
C GLN A 40 -10.31 3.80 9.61
N GLU A 41 -9.18 3.42 10.21
CA GLU A 41 -8.17 4.38 10.62
C GLU A 41 -7.61 5.13 9.42
N PHE A 42 -7.38 4.41 8.32
CA PHE A 42 -6.91 5.02 7.08
C PHE A 42 -7.94 6.03 6.55
N LEU A 43 -9.20 5.65 6.50
CA LEU A 43 -10.26 6.52 5.98
C LEU A 43 -10.42 7.79 6.82
N ARG A 44 -10.19 7.71 8.13
CA ARG A 44 -10.30 8.85 9.03
C ARG A 44 -9.06 9.73 9.05
N SER A 45 -7.95 9.26 8.48
CA SER A 45 -6.71 10.03 8.49
C SER A 45 -6.80 11.19 7.52
N LYS A 46 -6.06 12.26 7.83
CA LYS A 46 -5.89 13.36 6.90
C LYS A 46 -4.76 13.01 5.96
N ARG A 47 -5.09 12.79 4.71
CA ARG A 47 -4.11 12.48 3.69
C ARG A 47 -3.76 13.75 2.93
N SER A 48 -2.46 13.96 2.69
CA SER A 48 -2.02 15.05 1.85
C SER A 48 -2.36 14.74 0.39
N ASP A 49 -2.43 15.77 -0.44
CA ASP A 49 -2.75 15.63 -1.86
C ASP A 49 -1.56 15.14 -2.69
N GLY A 50 -0.46 14.77 -2.05
CA GLY A 50 0.73 14.31 -2.75
C GLY A 50 0.58 12.94 -3.38
N PRO A 51 1.56 12.54 -4.21
CA PRO A 51 1.58 11.19 -4.75
C PRO A 51 1.57 10.16 -3.63
N SER A 52 0.82 9.08 -3.82
CA SER A 52 0.70 8.06 -2.79
C SER A 52 0.44 6.70 -3.40
N CYS A 53 0.73 5.66 -2.64
CA CYS A 53 0.27 4.31 -2.93
C CYS A 53 -0.11 3.64 -1.62
N LEU A 54 -0.88 2.58 -1.73
CA LEU A 54 -1.42 1.85 -0.58
C LEU A 54 -0.93 0.41 -0.62
N VAL A 55 -0.25 0.00 0.44
CA VAL A 55 0.10 -1.40 0.69
C VAL A 55 -0.99 -1.96 1.59
N LEU A 56 -1.74 -2.92 1.10
CA LEU A 56 -2.98 -3.37 1.74
C LEU A 56 -2.98 -4.87 1.94
N ASP A 57 -3.13 -5.31 3.19
CA ASP A 57 -3.32 -6.72 3.48
C ASP A 57 -4.68 -7.16 2.95
N VAL A 58 -4.70 -8.28 2.23
CA VAL A 58 -5.96 -8.84 1.70
C VAL A 58 -6.86 -9.32 2.84
N ARG A 59 -6.27 -9.90 3.88
CA ARG A 59 -7.02 -10.48 5.00
C ARG A 59 -6.91 -9.61 6.23
N LEU A 60 -7.90 -8.76 6.41
CA LEU A 60 -8.03 -7.92 7.60
C LEU A 60 -9.23 -8.40 8.42
N PRO A 61 -9.21 -8.26 9.76
CA PRO A 61 -10.36 -8.66 10.56
C PRO A 61 -11.65 -7.97 10.09
N GLY A 62 -12.63 -8.77 9.69
CA GLY A 62 -13.92 -8.27 9.26
C GLY A 62 -13.95 -7.58 7.91
N VAL A 63 -12.82 -7.51 7.20
CA VAL A 63 -12.75 -6.80 5.92
C VAL A 63 -11.88 -7.57 4.94
N ASN A 64 -12.39 -7.76 3.75
CA ASN A 64 -11.61 -8.30 2.64
C ASN A 64 -10.95 -7.12 1.92
N GLY A 65 -9.62 -7.18 1.73
CA GLY A 65 -8.88 -6.10 1.07
C GLY A 65 -9.36 -5.80 -0.34
N LEU A 66 -9.81 -6.83 -1.08
CA LEU A 66 -10.35 -6.62 -2.42
C LEU A 66 -11.64 -5.81 -2.38
N ASP A 67 -12.50 -6.07 -1.41
CA ASP A 67 -13.73 -5.29 -1.22
C ASP A 67 -13.41 -3.87 -0.81
N PHE A 68 -12.41 -3.68 0.03
CA PHE A 68 -11.99 -2.34 0.44
C PHE A 68 -11.44 -1.54 -0.73
N GLN A 69 -10.69 -2.17 -1.62
CA GLN A 69 -10.22 -1.51 -2.84
C GLN A 69 -11.41 -0.98 -3.65
N ARG A 70 -12.47 -1.78 -3.76
CA ARG A 70 -13.68 -1.37 -4.47
C ARG A 70 -14.36 -0.19 -3.77
N GLU A 71 -14.42 -0.22 -2.44
CA GLU A 71 -14.98 0.89 -1.67
C GLU A 71 -14.22 2.19 -1.91
N LEU A 72 -12.88 2.12 -1.99
CA LEU A 72 -12.07 3.29 -2.28
C LEU A 72 -12.41 3.86 -3.66
N ALA A 73 -12.50 2.99 -4.66
CA ALA A 73 -12.84 3.42 -6.02
C ALA A 73 -14.23 4.06 -6.06
N ASP A 74 -15.20 3.47 -5.38
CA ASP A 74 -16.57 3.98 -5.32
C ASP A 74 -16.64 5.33 -4.60
N ALA A 75 -15.74 5.55 -3.64
CA ALA A 75 -15.65 6.83 -2.92
C ALA A 75 -14.86 7.89 -3.67
N GLY A 76 -14.36 7.57 -4.87
CA GLY A 76 -13.58 8.50 -5.67
C GLY A 76 -12.14 8.65 -5.19
N ILE A 77 -11.69 7.79 -4.31
CA ILE A 77 -10.30 7.79 -3.81
C ILE A 77 -9.47 6.95 -4.77
N ARG A 78 -8.72 7.63 -5.63
CA ARG A 78 -7.88 6.97 -6.61
C ARG A 78 -6.47 6.84 -6.07
N ILE A 79 -6.14 5.66 -5.59
CA ILE A 79 -4.82 5.38 -5.06
C ILE A 79 -4.36 4.03 -5.59
N PRO A 80 -3.13 3.93 -6.12
CA PRO A 80 -2.59 2.63 -6.55
C PRO A 80 -2.46 1.69 -5.37
N VAL A 81 -2.87 0.44 -5.55
CA VAL A 81 -2.89 -0.56 -4.47
C VAL A 81 -1.93 -1.69 -4.77
N ILE A 82 -1.10 -2.00 -3.77
CA ILE A 82 -0.23 -3.17 -3.75
C ILE A 82 -0.78 -4.09 -2.65
N PHE A 83 -1.24 -5.27 -3.04
CA PHE A 83 -1.75 -6.23 -2.06
C PHE A 83 -0.63 -7.06 -1.46
N ILE A 84 -0.74 -7.32 -0.15
CA ILE A 84 0.13 -8.27 0.54
C ILE A 84 -0.75 -9.30 1.24
N THR A 85 -0.27 -10.53 1.38
CA THR A 85 -1.02 -11.58 2.06
C THR A 85 -0.09 -12.65 2.61
N GLY A 86 -0.46 -13.22 3.76
CA GLY A 86 0.21 -14.38 4.31
C GLY A 86 -0.21 -15.69 3.64
N HIS A 87 -1.27 -15.65 2.85
CA HIS A 87 -1.82 -16.83 2.18
C HIS A 87 -2.05 -16.51 0.72
N GLY A 88 -1.00 -16.64 -0.09
CA GLY A 88 -1.13 -16.43 -1.52
C GLY A 88 -1.93 -17.55 -2.15
N ASP A 89 -2.97 -17.22 -2.90
CA ASP A 89 -3.59 -18.18 -3.79
C ASP A 89 -3.75 -17.54 -5.17
N ILE A 90 -3.63 -18.37 -6.18
CA ILE A 90 -3.61 -17.90 -7.57
C ILE A 90 -4.95 -17.25 -7.97
N PRO A 91 -6.12 -17.82 -7.66
CA PRO A 91 -7.38 -17.18 -8.00
C PRO A 91 -7.53 -15.78 -7.39
N MET A 92 -7.10 -15.59 -6.15
CA MET A 92 -7.17 -14.30 -5.48
C MET A 92 -6.24 -13.29 -6.12
N SER A 93 -5.01 -13.69 -6.47
CA SER A 93 -4.06 -12.78 -7.12
C SER A 93 -4.54 -12.35 -8.50
N VAL A 94 -5.13 -13.26 -9.26
CA VAL A 94 -5.72 -12.92 -10.56
C VAL A 94 -6.84 -11.91 -10.40
N LYS A 95 -7.71 -12.12 -9.41
CA LYS A 95 -8.82 -11.21 -9.14
C LYS A 95 -8.33 -9.82 -8.75
N ALA A 96 -7.29 -9.75 -7.91
CA ALA A 96 -6.68 -8.49 -7.50
C ALA A 96 -6.12 -7.73 -8.71
N MET A 97 -5.38 -8.41 -9.56
CA MET A 97 -4.78 -7.78 -10.73
C MET A 97 -5.84 -7.32 -11.74
N LYS A 98 -6.90 -8.10 -11.92
CA LYS A 98 -8.02 -7.71 -12.78
C LYS A 98 -8.76 -6.50 -12.24
N SER A 99 -8.74 -6.29 -10.93
CA SER A 99 -9.37 -5.13 -10.30
C SER A 99 -8.49 -3.89 -10.35
N GLY A 100 -7.33 -3.98 -10.95
CA GLY A 100 -6.46 -2.83 -11.15
C GLY A 100 -5.32 -2.68 -10.14
N ALA A 101 -5.07 -3.69 -9.32
CA ALA A 101 -3.93 -3.66 -8.40
C ALA A 101 -2.62 -3.56 -9.17
N VAL A 102 -1.67 -2.83 -8.60
CA VAL A 102 -0.32 -2.70 -9.19
C VAL A 102 0.45 -4.00 -9.05
N GLU A 103 0.35 -4.64 -7.88
CA GLU A 103 1.09 -5.86 -7.60
C GLU A 103 0.41 -6.64 -6.48
N PHE A 104 0.77 -7.91 -6.35
CA PHE A 104 0.27 -8.81 -5.32
C PHE A 104 1.46 -9.61 -4.78
N LEU A 105 1.81 -9.38 -3.52
CA LEU A 105 2.97 -9.99 -2.88
C LEU A 105 2.57 -10.95 -1.77
N THR A 106 3.24 -12.09 -1.68
CA THR A 106 3.01 -13.07 -0.63
C THR A 106 4.04 -12.89 0.48
N LYS A 107 3.60 -12.87 1.74
CA LYS A 107 4.49 -12.80 2.90
C LYS A 107 5.13 -14.18 3.15
N PRO A 108 6.40 -14.23 3.50
CA PRO A 108 7.34 -13.11 3.54
C PRO A 108 7.77 -12.73 2.14
N PHE A 109 7.86 -11.43 1.89
CA PHE A 109 8.37 -10.92 0.62
C PHE A 109 9.74 -10.25 0.89
N ARG A 110 10.52 -10.10 -0.17
CA ARG A 110 11.80 -9.39 -0.06
C ARG A 110 11.55 -7.90 -0.11
N ASP A 111 12.39 -7.14 0.59
CA ASP A 111 12.30 -5.68 0.59
C ASP A 111 12.30 -5.13 -0.85
N GLN A 112 13.16 -5.68 -1.69
CA GLN A 112 13.26 -5.20 -3.07
C GLN A 112 11.98 -5.44 -3.86
N ASP A 113 11.26 -6.54 -3.59
CA ASP A 113 9.99 -6.81 -4.27
C ASP A 113 8.97 -5.73 -3.95
N LEU A 114 8.89 -5.31 -2.70
CA LEU A 114 7.99 -4.24 -2.31
C LEU A 114 8.43 -2.90 -2.89
N LEU A 115 9.71 -2.60 -2.87
CA LEU A 115 10.22 -1.35 -3.44
C LEU A 115 9.94 -1.27 -4.94
N ASP A 116 10.13 -2.38 -5.66
CA ASP A 116 9.84 -2.42 -7.10
C ASP A 116 8.36 -2.15 -7.35
N ALA A 117 7.48 -2.73 -6.54
CA ALA A 117 6.04 -2.50 -6.68
C ALA A 117 5.67 -1.04 -6.40
N ILE A 118 6.29 -0.44 -5.40
CA ILE A 118 6.06 0.97 -5.08
C ILE A 118 6.50 1.88 -6.22
N HIS A 119 7.65 1.61 -6.81
CA HIS A 119 8.14 2.38 -7.95
C HIS A 119 7.23 2.24 -9.16
N GLN A 120 6.67 1.06 -9.38
CA GLN A 120 5.67 0.86 -10.44
C GLN A 120 4.38 1.62 -10.18
N ALA A 121 4.01 1.76 -8.91
CA ALA A 121 2.76 2.39 -8.54
C ALA A 121 2.75 3.87 -8.90
N SER A 122 3.91 4.54 -8.79
CA SER A 122 3.99 5.97 -9.06
C SER A 122 5.42 6.38 -9.40
N PRO A 123 5.67 6.98 -10.57
CA PRO A 123 7.00 7.48 -10.91
C PRO A 123 7.62 8.43 -9.89
N PRO A 124 6.85 9.29 -9.16
CA PRO A 124 7.44 10.10 -8.11
C PRO A 124 8.12 9.33 -7.00
N PHE A 125 7.72 8.10 -6.71
CA PHE A 125 8.41 7.28 -5.70
C PHE A 125 9.79 6.86 -6.19
N LEU A 126 9.94 6.59 -7.47
CA LEU A 126 11.24 6.28 -8.04
C LEU A 126 12.17 7.49 -7.92
N ALA A 127 11.69 8.68 -8.26
CA ALA A 127 12.46 9.91 -8.14
C ALA A 127 12.82 10.21 -6.69
N ALA A 128 11.91 9.95 -5.76
CA ALA A 128 12.15 10.21 -4.34
C ALA A 128 13.18 9.25 -3.74
N SER A 129 13.23 8.02 -4.22
CA SER A 129 14.17 7.02 -3.70
C SER A 129 15.51 7.01 -4.44
N GLY A 130 15.56 7.68 -5.55
CA GLY A 130 16.78 7.80 -6.35
C GLY A 130 17.66 8.93 -5.87
#